data_b04581fe2b956d82792bae9bd2705a92
#
_entry.id   b04581fe2b956d82792bae9bd2705a92
#
_cell.length_a   1.000
_cell.length_b   1.000
_cell.length_c   1.000
_cell.angle_alpha   90.00
_cell.angle_beta   90.00
_cell.angle_gamma   90.00
#
_symmetry.space_group_name_H-M   'P 1'
#
loop_
_entity.id
_entity.type
_entity.pdbx_description
1 polymer ?
#
loop_
_entity_poly.entity_id
_entity_poly.type
_entity_poly.pdbx_seq_one_letter_code
_entity_poly.pdbx_strand_id
1 'polypeptide(L)'
;ASDVYKRQAKERWDTFKDAFWGFLMPVIILGGIYGGIFTPTEAAAVSVVYGLFVGMVIYREVKLKDLFDILVDSAKTTGGIMLIVASASLFSFVCTKFGIANAASELLASIAHNQFTFLLIVNIIFLIAGCFIDANSAMYIFVPIMLPVCKALGYDVVAFGVMATVNLAIGQVTPPVGVNLFVAISIKI
;
A
#
# COMPACT_ATOMS: atom_id res chain seq x y z
N ALA A 1 -18.70 39.28 -6.68
CA ALA A 1 -18.39 37.95 -7.23
C ALA A 1 -16.97 37.89 -7.84
N SER A 2 -16.59 38.88 -8.66
CA SER A 2 -15.26 38.86 -9.36
C SER A 2 -14.06 38.92 -8.39
N ASP A 3 -14.17 39.63 -7.28
CA ASP A 3 -13.08 39.77 -6.31
C ASP A 3 -12.90 38.51 -5.43
N VAL A 4 -13.97 37.80 -5.15
CA VAL A 4 -13.93 36.50 -4.45
C VAL A 4 -13.23 35.44 -5.31
N TYR A 5 -13.54 35.38 -6.61
CA TYR A 5 -12.87 34.45 -7.52
C TYR A 5 -11.37 34.75 -7.71
N LYS A 6 -11.02 36.05 -7.81
CA LYS A 6 -9.60 36.45 -7.89
C LYS A 6 -8.82 36.12 -6.61
N ARG A 7 -9.46 36.31 -5.45
CA ARG A 7 -8.88 35.95 -4.15
C ARG A 7 -8.67 34.46 -4.03
N GLN A 8 -9.67 33.67 -4.41
CA GLN A 8 -9.56 32.21 -4.44
C GLN A 8 -8.48 31.70 -5.41
N ALA A 9 -8.34 32.32 -6.58
CA ALA A 9 -7.31 31.94 -7.55
C ALA A 9 -5.89 32.23 -7.03
N LYS A 10 -5.70 33.38 -6.35
CA LYS A 10 -4.43 33.75 -5.75
C LYS A 10 -4.08 32.85 -4.56
N GLU A 11 -5.03 32.58 -3.69
CA GLU A 11 -4.86 31.67 -2.55
C GLU A 11 -4.53 30.25 -3.01
N ARG A 12 -5.18 29.74 -4.06
CA ARG A 12 -4.88 28.44 -4.68
C ARG A 12 -3.47 28.40 -5.25
N TRP A 13 -3.02 29.48 -5.88
CA TRP A 13 -1.68 29.55 -6.47
C TRP A 13 -0.60 29.62 -5.38
N ASP A 14 -0.82 30.35 -4.32
CA ASP A 14 0.11 30.44 -3.20
C ASP A 14 0.16 29.09 -2.47
N THR A 15 -0.97 28.46 -2.19
CA THR A 15 -1.04 27.10 -1.62
C THR A 15 -0.35 26.06 -2.52
N PHE A 16 -0.50 26.17 -3.83
CA PHE A 16 0.18 25.28 -4.77
C PHE A 16 1.70 25.45 -4.72
N LYS A 17 2.19 26.69 -4.63
CA LYS A 17 3.64 26.94 -4.47
C LYS A 17 4.18 26.38 -3.16
N ASP A 18 3.42 26.54 -2.07
CA ASP A 18 3.81 25.99 -0.78
C ASP A 18 3.81 24.46 -0.78
N ALA A 19 2.85 23.84 -1.46
CA ALA A 19 2.77 22.39 -1.59
C ALA A 19 3.69 21.79 -2.67
N PHE A 20 4.29 22.63 -3.53
CA PHE A 20 5.04 22.18 -4.72
C PHE A 20 6.16 21.18 -4.37
N TRP A 21 6.94 21.47 -3.34
CA TRP A 21 8.02 20.61 -2.90
C TRP A 21 7.51 19.27 -2.37
N GLY A 22 6.34 19.27 -1.73
CA GLY A 22 5.68 18.03 -1.31
C GLY A 22 5.21 17.19 -2.51
N PHE A 23 4.67 17.83 -3.55
CA PHE A 23 4.25 17.15 -4.78
C PHE A 23 5.40 16.57 -5.61
N LEU A 24 6.61 17.12 -5.48
CA LEU A 24 7.78 16.56 -6.16
C LEU A 24 8.16 15.18 -5.63
N MET A 25 7.87 14.85 -4.37
CA MET A 25 8.22 13.55 -3.79
C MET A 25 7.61 12.36 -4.55
N PRO A 26 6.27 12.30 -4.78
CA PRO A 26 5.70 11.26 -5.63
C PRO A 26 6.26 11.23 -7.05
N VAL A 27 6.57 12.39 -7.62
CA VAL A 27 7.16 12.48 -8.97
C VAL A 27 8.57 11.89 -9.00
N ILE A 28 9.39 12.17 -7.99
CA ILE A 28 10.75 11.61 -7.87
C ILE A 28 10.68 10.09 -7.69
N ILE A 29 9.82 9.61 -6.80
CA ILE A 29 9.67 8.18 -6.51
C ILE A 29 9.17 7.43 -7.74
N LEU A 30 8.00 7.82 -8.26
CA LEU A 30 7.39 7.11 -9.39
C LEU A 30 8.18 7.32 -10.68
N GLY A 31 8.66 8.53 -10.94
CA GLY A 31 9.51 8.82 -12.08
C GLY A 31 10.82 8.05 -12.07
N GLY A 32 11.43 7.91 -10.90
CA GLY A 32 12.66 7.13 -10.72
C GLY A 32 12.45 5.63 -10.90
N ILE A 33 11.34 5.09 -10.36
CA ILE A 33 11.00 3.66 -10.51
C ILE A 33 10.61 3.34 -11.95
N TYR A 34 9.67 4.07 -12.53
CA TYR A 34 9.21 3.82 -13.91
C TYR A 34 10.26 4.20 -14.96
N GLY A 35 11.14 5.15 -14.65
CA GLY A 35 12.31 5.47 -15.47
C GLY A 35 13.43 4.44 -15.38
N GLY A 36 13.31 3.43 -14.52
CA GLY A 36 14.32 2.39 -14.32
C GLY A 36 15.60 2.87 -13.64
N ILE A 37 15.58 4.04 -12.99
CA ILE A 37 16.73 4.64 -12.30
C ILE A 37 16.88 4.02 -10.91
N PHE A 38 15.76 3.77 -10.21
CA PHE A 38 15.70 3.26 -8.85
C PHE A 38 14.86 2.01 -8.74
N THR A 39 15.30 1.09 -7.90
CA THR A 39 14.42 0.06 -7.34
C THR A 39 13.46 0.69 -6.32
N PRO A 40 12.31 0.06 -5.99
CA PRO A 40 11.40 0.57 -4.95
C PRO A 40 12.09 0.83 -3.60
N THR A 41 13.05 0.00 -3.21
CA THR A 41 13.81 0.17 -1.97
C THR A 41 14.75 1.39 -2.03
N GLU A 42 15.42 1.60 -3.14
CA GLU A 42 16.27 2.78 -3.34
C GLU A 42 15.43 4.05 -3.42
N ALA A 43 14.28 4.02 -4.08
CA ALA A 43 13.34 5.14 -4.12
C ALA A 43 12.85 5.51 -2.72
N ALA A 44 12.62 4.52 -1.83
CA ALA A 44 12.29 4.77 -0.43
C ALA A 44 13.44 5.50 0.30
N ALA A 45 14.69 5.08 0.11
CA ALA A 45 15.84 5.76 0.70
C ALA A 45 16.01 7.21 0.17
N VAL A 46 15.84 7.42 -1.13
CA VAL A 46 15.85 8.75 -1.76
C VAL A 46 14.73 9.63 -1.19
N SER A 47 13.53 9.07 -0.97
CA SER A 47 12.41 9.82 -0.41
C SER A 47 12.66 10.28 1.02
N VAL A 48 13.35 9.49 1.84
CA VAL A 48 13.75 9.90 3.20
C VAL A 48 14.70 11.09 3.14
N VAL A 49 15.75 11.01 2.32
CA VAL A 49 16.73 12.11 2.17
C VAL A 49 16.04 13.38 1.65
N TYR A 50 15.21 13.24 0.62
CA TYR A 50 14.45 14.34 0.06
C TYR A 50 13.48 14.96 1.09
N GLY A 51 12.73 14.14 1.81
CA GLY A 51 11.78 14.59 2.83
C GLY A 51 12.46 15.34 3.98
N LEU A 52 13.62 14.85 4.44
CA LEU A 52 14.44 15.55 5.43
C LEU A 52 14.96 16.89 4.89
N PHE A 53 15.44 16.92 3.65
CA PHE A 53 15.90 18.15 3.03
C PHE A 53 14.77 19.19 2.93
N VAL A 54 13.61 18.80 2.42
CA VAL A 54 12.45 19.70 2.29
C VAL A 54 11.96 20.17 3.65
N GLY A 55 11.82 19.25 4.61
CA GLY A 55 11.29 19.57 5.96
C GLY A 55 12.24 20.45 6.78
N MET A 56 13.56 20.24 6.68
CA MET A 56 14.54 20.98 7.47
C MET A 56 15.01 22.27 6.80
N VAL A 57 15.18 22.27 5.47
CA VAL A 57 15.82 23.39 4.77
C VAL A 57 14.77 24.31 4.13
N ILE A 58 13.75 23.75 3.49
CA ILE A 58 12.76 24.52 2.73
C ILE A 58 11.64 24.99 3.67
N TYR A 59 10.92 24.06 4.28
CA TYR A 59 9.83 24.41 5.19
C TYR A 59 10.30 24.81 6.58
N ARG A 60 11.45 24.33 7.01
CA ARG A 60 12.05 24.61 8.33
C ARG A 60 11.16 24.23 9.50
N GLU A 61 10.29 23.27 9.28
CA GLU A 61 9.37 22.75 10.29
C GLU A 61 10.03 21.68 11.15
N VAL A 62 10.94 20.89 10.58
CA VAL A 62 11.66 19.80 11.24
C VAL A 62 12.98 20.33 11.78
N LYS A 63 13.18 20.23 13.10
CA LYS A 63 14.44 20.59 13.78
C LYS A 63 15.27 19.35 14.08
N LEU A 64 16.57 19.48 14.24
CA LEU A 64 17.45 18.37 14.58
C LEU A 64 17.04 17.59 15.84
N LYS A 65 16.40 18.26 16.80
CA LYS A 65 15.88 17.63 18.01
C LYS A 65 14.68 16.73 17.73
N ASP A 66 13.86 17.09 16.73
CA ASP A 66 12.65 16.34 16.38
C ASP A 66 13.01 15.06 15.58
N LEU A 67 14.23 15.02 15.01
CA LEU A 67 14.72 13.88 14.25
C LEU A 67 14.80 12.59 15.08
N PHE A 68 15.15 12.71 16.36
CA PHE A 68 15.19 11.55 17.25
C PHE A 68 13.79 10.95 17.44
N ASP A 69 12.79 11.78 17.69
CA ASP A 69 11.41 11.34 17.86
C ASP A 69 10.85 10.72 16.56
N ILE A 70 11.14 11.33 15.41
CA ILE A 70 10.79 10.79 14.10
C ILE A 70 11.42 9.41 13.88
N LEU A 71 12.70 9.24 14.22
CA LEU A 71 13.38 7.95 14.10
C LEU A 71 12.79 6.89 15.04
N VAL A 72 12.47 7.28 16.28
CA VAL A 72 11.85 6.38 17.27
C VAL A 72 10.46 5.92 16.77
N ASP A 73 9.64 6.83 16.28
CA ASP A 73 8.31 6.49 15.79
C ASP A 73 8.36 5.67 14.49
N SER A 74 9.31 5.96 13.62
CA SER A 74 9.60 5.13 12.44
C SER A 74 10.04 3.72 12.84
N ALA A 75 10.91 3.60 13.84
CA ALA A 75 11.36 2.31 14.36
C ALA A 75 10.23 1.50 15.00
N LYS A 76 9.33 2.14 15.76
CA LYS A 76 8.14 1.49 16.33
C LYS A 76 7.22 0.95 15.23
N THR A 77 6.94 1.76 14.21
CA THR A 77 6.11 1.38 13.07
C THR A 77 6.73 0.22 12.30
N THR A 78 8.03 0.32 12.00
CA THR A 78 8.77 -0.75 11.32
C THR A 78 8.79 -2.03 12.15
N GLY A 79 9.00 -1.93 13.47
CA GLY A 79 8.97 -3.08 14.39
C GLY A 79 7.61 -3.77 14.38
N GLY A 80 6.51 -3.02 14.38
CA GLY A 80 5.16 -3.56 14.27
C GLY A 80 4.95 -4.31 12.96
N ILE A 81 5.35 -3.73 11.83
CA ILE A 81 5.27 -4.37 10.51
C ILE A 81 6.12 -5.64 10.48
N MET A 82 7.35 -5.60 10.98
CA MET A 82 8.23 -6.78 11.01
C MET A 82 7.67 -7.92 11.87
N LEU A 83 6.98 -7.62 12.96
CA LEU A 83 6.30 -8.63 13.78
C LEU A 83 5.15 -9.29 12.99
N ILE A 84 4.37 -8.49 12.25
CA ILE A 84 3.32 -9.02 11.37
C ILE A 84 3.92 -9.94 10.30
N VAL A 85 4.99 -9.50 9.63
CA VAL A 85 5.69 -10.29 8.60
C VAL A 85 6.22 -11.61 9.16
N ALA A 86 6.84 -11.58 10.35
CA ALA A 86 7.34 -12.79 11.00
C ALA A 86 6.20 -13.76 11.35
N SER A 87 5.11 -13.24 11.91
CA SER A 87 3.92 -14.05 12.26
C SER A 87 3.25 -14.64 11.03
N ALA A 88 3.11 -13.85 9.95
CA ALA A 88 2.54 -14.30 8.69
C ALA A 88 3.43 -15.36 8.01
N SER A 89 4.75 -15.22 8.08
CA SER A 89 5.69 -16.21 7.57
C SER A 89 5.56 -17.54 8.32
N LEU A 90 5.44 -17.49 9.64
CA LEU A 90 5.18 -18.68 10.46
C LEU A 90 3.84 -19.31 10.11
N PHE A 91 2.79 -18.51 9.97
CA PHE A 91 1.47 -18.98 9.55
C PHE A 91 1.52 -19.68 8.17
N SER A 92 2.17 -19.05 7.19
CA SER A 92 2.35 -19.63 5.86
C SER A 92 3.11 -20.96 5.90
N PHE A 93 4.18 -21.05 6.72
CA PHE A 93 4.91 -22.30 6.93
C PHE A 93 4.02 -23.39 7.52
N VAL A 94 3.25 -23.08 8.56
CA VAL A 94 2.32 -24.03 9.19
C VAL A 94 1.27 -24.50 8.18
N CYS A 95 0.63 -23.58 7.46
CA CYS A 95 -0.36 -23.90 6.42
C CYS A 95 0.21 -24.84 5.34
N THR A 96 1.46 -24.60 4.94
CA THR A 96 2.13 -25.45 3.95
C THR A 96 2.42 -26.82 4.53
N LYS A 97 2.97 -26.87 5.73
CA LYS A 97 3.38 -28.13 6.40
C LYS A 97 2.19 -29.05 6.70
N PHE A 98 1.06 -28.49 7.09
CA PHE A 98 -0.16 -29.24 7.39
C PHE A 98 -1.05 -29.47 6.14
N GLY A 99 -0.61 -29.07 4.95
CA GLY A 99 -1.36 -29.26 3.71
C GLY A 99 -2.61 -28.37 3.60
N ILE A 100 -2.80 -27.40 4.48
CA ILE A 100 -3.96 -26.49 4.46
C ILE A 100 -3.97 -25.69 3.16
N ALA A 101 -2.80 -25.23 2.72
CA ALA A 101 -2.68 -24.51 1.46
C ALA A 101 -3.06 -25.39 0.25
N ASN A 102 -2.70 -26.68 0.28
CA ASN A 102 -3.06 -27.62 -0.77
C ASN A 102 -4.58 -27.91 -0.77
N ALA A 103 -5.15 -28.19 0.41
CA ALA A 103 -6.60 -28.41 0.54
C ALA A 103 -7.41 -27.19 0.10
N ALA A 104 -7.01 -25.98 0.50
CA ALA A 104 -7.65 -24.75 0.05
C ALA A 104 -7.47 -24.51 -1.47
N SER A 105 -6.32 -24.88 -2.03
CA SER A 105 -6.06 -24.81 -3.47
C SER A 105 -6.92 -25.81 -4.24
N GLU A 106 -7.08 -27.03 -3.75
CA GLU A 106 -7.94 -28.05 -4.36
C GLU A 106 -9.41 -27.62 -4.30
N LEU A 107 -9.85 -27.10 -3.19
CA LEU A 107 -11.21 -26.53 -3.05
C LEU A 107 -11.43 -25.39 -4.04
N LEU A 108 -10.49 -24.47 -4.12
CA LEU A 108 -10.57 -23.35 -5.06
C LEU A 108 -10.54 -23.82 -6.51
N ALA A 109 -9.72 -24.81 -6.86
CA ALA A 109 -9.65 -25.39 -8.19
C ALA A 109 -10.93 -26.18 -8.55
N SER A 110 -11.59 -26.79 -7.58
CA SER A 110 -12.86 -27.48 -7.82
C SER A 110 -14.01 -26.51 -8.17
N ILE A 111 -13.94 -25.28 -7.72
CA ILE A 111 -14.93 -24.22 -8.00
C ILE A 111 -14.50 -23.39 -9.20
N ALA A 112 -13.22 -23.09 -9.31
CA ALA A 112 -12.62 -22.26 -10.36
C ALA A 112 -12.20 -23.13 -11.57
N HIS A 113 -13.15 -23.45 -12.42
CA HIS A 113 -12.91 -24.31 -13.62
C HIS A 113 -12.13 -23.61 -14.73
N ASN A 114 -11.99 -22.30 -14.67
CA ASN A 114 -11.25 -21.49 -15.65
C ASN A 114 -10.68 -20.22 -15.01
N GLN A 115 -9.78 -19.54 -15.73
CA GLN A 115 -9.13 -18.31 -15.27
C GLN A 115 -10.13 -17.23 -14.87
N PHE A 116 -11.22 -17.08 -15.60
CA PHE A 116 -12.23 -16.03 -15.32
C PHE A 116 -12.92 -16.27 -13.97
N THR A 117 -13.38 -17.50 -13.71
CA THR A 117 -14.03 -17.85 -12.43
C THR A 117 -13.06 -17.73 -11.26
N PHE A 118 -11.80 -18.15 -11.46
CA PHE A 118 -10.73 -17.96 -10.48
C PHE A 118 -10.56 -16.49 -10.13
N LEU A 119 -10.37 -15.64 -11.14
CA LEU A 119 -10.18 -14.21 -10.93
C LEU A 119 -11.38 -13.56 -10.25
N LEU A 120 -12.59 -13.95 -10.61
CA LEU A 120 -13.80 -13.43 -9.98
C LEU A 120 -13.84 -13.75 -8.48
N ILE A 121 -13.59 -15.01 -8.11
CA ILE A 121 -13.56 -15.46 -6.71
C ILE A 121 -12.47 -14.70 -5.94
N VAL A 122 -11.28 -14.63 -6.50
CA VAL A 122 -10.15 -13.95 -5.89
C VAL A 122 -10.41 -12.45 -5.70
N ASN A 123 -11.01 -11.80 -6.71
CA ASN A 123 -11.40 -10.40 -6.60
C ASN A 123 -12.36 -10.17 -5.42
N ILE A 124 -13.39 -11.02 -5.29
CA ILE A 124 -14.37 -10.91 -4.19
C ILE A 124 -13.67 -11.11 -2.83
N ILE A 125 -12.80 -12.11 -2.72
CA ILE A 125 -12.09 -12.40 -1.47
C ILE A 125 -11.17 -11.23 -1.09
N PHE A 126 -10.39 -10.70 -2.02
CA PHE A 126 -9.50 -9.57 -1.74
C PHE A 126 -10.25 -8.27 -1.46
N LEU A 127 -11.38 -8.01 -2.13
CA LEU A 127 -12.21 -6.85 -1.81
C LEU A 127 -12.76 -6.95 -0.39
N ILE A 128 -13.32 -8.10 -0.02
CA ILE A 128 -13.85 -8.32 1.33
C ILE A 128 -12.70 -8.23 2.36
N ALA A 129 -11.58 -8.91 2.12
CA ALA A 129 -10.44 -8.86 3.02
C ALA A 129 -9.93 -7.43 3.22
N GLY A 130 -9.78 -6.66 2.14
CA GLY A 130 -9.34 -5.29 2.17
C GLY A 130 -10.25 -4.32 2.94
N CYS A 131 -11.56 -4.65 3.06
CA CYS A 131 -12.48 -3.87 3.89
C CYS A 131 -12.19 -3.99 5.40
N PHE A 132 -11.57 -5.09 5.85
CA PHE A 132 -11.39 -5.43 7.27
C PHE A 132 -9.93 -5.42 7.72
N ILE A 133 -9.01 -5.77 6.83
CA ILE A 133 -7.58 -5.98 7.13
C ILE A 133 -6.74 -5.06 6.25
N ASP A 134 -5.57 -4.68 6.75
CA ASP A 134 -4.62 -3.92 5.94
C ASP A 134 -4.08 -4.75 4.76
N ALA A 135 -3.65 -4.06 3.69
CA ALA A 135 -3.24 -4.71 2.45
C ALA A 135 -2.05 -5.66 2.63
N ASN A 136 -1.08 -5.30 3.47
CA ASN A 136 0.12 -6.11 3.67
C ASN A 136 -0.25 -7.43 4.36
N SER A 137 -0.99 -7.35 5.48
CA SER A 137 -1.46 -8.55 6.21
C SER A 137 -2.32 -9.46 5.32
N ALA A 138 -3.23 -8.88 4.53
CA ALA A 138 -4.05 -9.64 3.59
C ALA A 138 -3.19 -10.36 2.54
N MET A 139 -2.21 -9.69 1.96
CA MET A 139 -1.30 -10.31 0.98
C MET A 139 -0.53 -11.49 1.59
N TYR A 140 0.01 -11.34 2.79
CA TYR A 140 0.76 -12.43 3.46
C TYR A 140 -0.10 -13.64 3.79
N ILE A 141 -1.39 -13.46 4.04
CA ILE A 141 -2.30 -14.56 4.37
C ILE A 141 -2.82 -15.24 3.10
N PHE A 142 -3.33 -14.48 2.14
CA PHE A 142 -4.08 -15.03 1.02
C PHE A 142 -3.22 -15.44 -0.18
N VAL A 143 -2.13 -14.72 -0.46
CA VAL A 143 -1.28 -15.02 -1.63
C VAL A 143 -0.69 -16.43 -1.58
N PRO A 144 -0.12 -16.92 -0.47
CA PRO A 144 0.40 -18.28 -0.41
C PRO A 144 -0.64 -19.37 -0.71
N ILE A 145 -1.92 -19.11 -0.40
CA ILE A 145 -3.02 -20.05 -0.63
C ILE A 145 -3.46 -20.01 -2.11
N MET A 146 -3.50 -18.83 -2.72
CA MET A 146 -4.05 -18.64 -4.07
C MET A 146 -3.02 -18.81 -5.17
N LEU A 147 -1.75 -18.57 -4.90
CA LEU A 147 -0.68 -18.60 -5.87
C LEU A 147 -0.50 -19.98 -6.55
N PRO A 148 -0.59 -21.12 -5.85
CA PRO A 148 -0.52 -22.43 -6.49
C PRO A 148 -1.63 -22.62 -7.54
N VAL A 149 -2.86 -22.22 -7.25
CA VAL A 149 -4.00 -22.31 -8.18
C VAL A 149 -3.81 -21.36 -9.37
N CYS A 150 -3.36 -20.15 -9.11
CA CYS A 150 -3.01 -19.18 -10.15
C CYS A 150 -2.05 -19.78 -11.18
N LYS A 151 -0.97 -20.43 -10.70
CA LYS A 151 0.03 -21.09 -11.54
C LYS A 151 -0.55 -22.31 -12.26
N ALA A 152 -1.35 -23.13 -11.59
CA ALA A 152 -1.96 -24.33 -12.20
C ALA A 152 -2.91 -23.95 -13.36
N LEU A 153 -3.60 -22.82 -13.26
CA LEU A 153 -4.46 -22.28 -14.31
C LEU A 153 -3.68 -21.53 -15.42
N GLY A 154 -2.35 -21.44 -15.31
CA GLY A 154 -1.52 -20.75 -16.30
C GLY A 154 -1.70 -19.22 -16.31
N TYR A 155 -2.21 -18.62 -15.22
CA TYR A 155 -2.36 -17.19 -15.13
C TYR A 155 -1.04 -16.52 -14.73
N ASP A 156 -0.76 -15.36 -15.30
CA ASP A 156 0.47 -14.61 -15.01
C ASP A 156 0.54 -14.15 -13.56
N VAL A 157 1.63 -14.49 -12.88
CA VAL A 157 1.81 -14.21 -11.45
C VAL A 157 1.93 -12.71 -11.17
N VAL A 158 2.52 -11.95 -12.10
CA VAL A 158 2.67 -10.50 -11.95
C VAL A 158 1.31 -9.83 -12.10
N ALA A 159 0.52 -10.23 -13.09
CA ALA A 159 -0.84 -9.75 -13.29
C ALA A 159 -1.74 -10.08 -12.07
N PHE A 160 -1.59 -11.28 -11.50
CA PHE A 160 -2.26 -11.67 -10.25
C PHE A 160 -1.88 -10.75 -9.09
N GLY A 161 -0.59 -10.48 -8.91
CA GLY A 161 -0.10 -9.58 -7.84
C GLY A 161 -0.63 -8.16 -7.98
N VAL A 162 -0.63 -7.60 -9.20
CA VAL A 162 -1.18 -6.27 -9.48
C VAL A 162 -2.68 -6.23 -9.18
N MET A 163 -3.43 -7.23 -9.65
CA MET A 163 -4.87 -7.33 -9.39
C MET A 163 -5.17 -7.39 -7.88
N ALA A 164 -4.45 -8.24 -7.13
CA ALA A 164 -4.59 -8.37 -5.70
C ALA A 164 -4.33 -7.03 -4.98
N THR A 165 -3.26 -6.33 -5.35
CA THR A 165 -2.90 -5.03 -4.78
C THR A 165 -3.98 -3.98 -5.05
N VAL A 166 -4.50 -3.91 -6.28
CA VAL A 166 -5.57 -2.96 -6.64
C VAL A 166 -6.86 -3.27 -5.86
N ASN A 167 -7.25 -4.54 -5.75
CA ASN A 167 -8.44 -4.93 -4.99
C ASN A 167 -8.33 -4.57 -3.50
N LEU A 168 -7.19 -4.83 -2.89
CA LEU A 168 -6.94 -4.47 -1.50
C LEU A 168 -6.96 -2.96 -1.31
N ALA A 169 -6.38 -2.19 -2.23
CA ALA A 169 -6.41 -0.73 -2.18
C ALA A 169 -7.86 -0.19 -2.27
N ILE A 170 -8.71 -0.77 -3.13
CA ILE A 170 -10.13 -0.45 -3.21
C ILE A 170 -10.84 -0.84 -1.91
N GLY A 171 -10.54 -2.01 -1.36
CA GLY A 171 -11.09 -2.47 -0.08
C GLY A 171 -10.80 -1.49 1.06
N GLN A 172 -9.59 -0.94 1.13
CA GLN A 172 -9.20 0.02 2.18
C GLN A 172 -9.97 1.35 2.16
N VAL A 173 -10.62 1.70 1.05
CA VAL A 173 -11.50 2.87 0.95
C VAL A 173 -12.98 2.48 0.95
N THR A 174 -13.30 1.21 1.21
CA THR A 174 -14.66 0.67 1.16
C THR A 174 -15.15 0.33 2.58
N PRO A 175 -16.37 0.76 2.98
CA PRO A 175 -16.97 0.31 4.23
C PRO A 175 -17.06 -1.24 4.29
N PRO A 176 -17.03 -1.90 5.48
CA PRO A 176 -17.39 -1.33 6.79
C PRO A 176 -16.25 -0.69 7.58
N VAL A 177 -15.00 -1.12 7.41
CA VAL A 177 -13.89 -0.53 8.15
C VAL A 177 -13.21 0.55 7.32
N GLY A 178 -12.64 0.21 6.15
CA GLY A 178 -12.02 1.17 5.24
C GLY A 178 -10.95 2.01 5.92
N VAL A 179 -9.81 1.42 6.27
CA VAL A 179 -8.76 2.06 7.09
C VAL A 179 -8.41 3.47 6.59
N ASN A 180 -8.31 3.66 5.28
CA ASN A 180 -8.01 4.94 4.68
C ASN A 180 -9.14 5.97 4.83
N LEU A 181 -10.40 5.54 4.98
CA LEU A 181 -11.51 6.44 5.27
C LEU A 181 -11.41 7.05 6.66
N PHE A 182 -10.99 6.27 7.67
CA PHE A 182 -10.75 6.79 9.01
C PHE A 182 -9.64 7.82 9.03
N VAL A 183 -8.55 7.56 8.29
CA VAL A 183 -7.45 8.52 8.16
C VAL A 183 -7.96 9.82 7.50
N ALA A 184 -8.72 9.72 6.42
CA ALA A 184 -9.28 10.88 5.73
C ALA A 184 -10.24 11.70 6.61
N ILE A 185 -11.08 11.04 7.41
CA ILE A 185 -12.00 11.70 8.36
C ILE A 185 -11.24 12.33 9.54
N SER A 186 -10.10 11.75 9.94
CA SER A 186 -9.27 12.27 11.03
C SER A 186 -8.54 13.56 10.67
N ILE A 187 -8.27 13.77 9.39
CA ILE A 187 -7.74 15.03 8.86
C ILE A 187 -8.90 16.02 8.83
N LYS A 188 -9.13 16.65 9.97
CA LYS A 188 -10.17 17.69 10.11
C LYS A 188 -9.84 18.84 9.16
N ILE A 189 -10.65 18.97 8.12
CA ILE A 189 -10.63 20.12 7.21
C ILE A 189 -11.12 21.35 7.94
#